data_24a823ceee9a0a4bed43b842e9073db6
#
_entry.id   24a823ceee9a0a4bed43b842e9073db6
#
_cell.length_a   1.000
_cell.length_b   1.000
_cell.length_c   1.000
_cell.angle_alpha   90.00
_cell.angle_beta   90.00
_cell.angle_gamma   90.00
#
_symmetry.space_group_name_H-M   'P 1'
#
loop_
_entity.id
_entity.type
_entity.pdbx_description
1 polymer ?
#
loop_
_entity_poly.entity_id
_entity_poly.type
_entity_poly.pdbx_seq_one_letter_code
_entity_poly.pdbx_strand_id
1 'polypeptide(L)'
;MLLVLLSSLLFGVTELTTKNFEEEIKEGIVVVEYWAHWNTEYIVKDFIVLKNAKLGRVNICDNIDLQIRDYILVVPTIIFFENGKEYKRLEADFFELKTTKEELQKIIDDRLMINQEK
;
A
#
# COMPACT_ATOMS: atom_id res chain seq x y z
N MET A 1 -7.68 -24.03 -12.70
CA MET A 1 -7.66 -22.64 -13.15
C MET A 1 -8.08 -21.66 -12.09
N LEU A 2 -9.20 -21.91 -11.47
CA LEU A 2 -9.70 -21.05 -10.39
C LEU A 2 -8.72 -20.99 -9.20
N LEU A 3 -8.10 -22.12 -8.89
CA LEU A 3 -7.13 -22.23 -7.81
C LEU A 3 -5.89 -21.37 -8.05
N VAL A 4 -5.44 -21.26 -9.28
CA VAL A 4 -4.27 -20.45 -9.63
C VAL A 4 -4.58 -18.97 -9.41
N LEU A 5 -5.78 -18.52 -9.81
CA LEU A 5 -6.20 -17.15 -9.60
C LEU A 5 -6.32 -16.81 -8.13
N LEU A 6 -6.90 -17.72 -7.34
CA LEU A 6 -7.01 -17.52 -5.90
C LEU A 6 -5.65 -17.43 -5.24
N SER A 7 -4.69 -18.26 -5.66
CA SER A 7 -3.34 -18.20 -5.11
C SER A 7 -2.68 -16.86 -5.39
N SER A 8 -2.81 -16.34 -6.61
CA SER A 8 -2.21 -15.06 -6.95
C SER A 8 -2.86 -13.89 -6.23
N LEU A 9 -4.15 -14.02 -5.86
CA LEU A 9 -4.84 -12.99 -5.10
C LEU A 9 -4.51 -13.03 -3.62
N LEU A 10 -4.18 -14.22 -3.08
CA LEU A 10 -3.91 -14.40 -1.66
C LEU A 10 -2.49 -14.03 -1.28
N PHE A 11 -1.57 -14.11 -2.22
CA PHE A 11 -0.16 -13.93 -1.93
C PHE A 11 0.43 -12.88 -2.85
N GLY A 12 1.11 -11.97 -2.26
CA GLY A 12 1.92 -11.04 -2.99
C GLY A 12 1.43 -9.62 -2.97
N VAL A 13 2.36 -8.81 -3.34
CA VAL A 13 2.19 -7.37 -3.44
C VAL A 13 2.17 -7.05 -4.92
N THR A 14 1.14 -6.35 -5.37
CA THR A 14 1.02 -5.94 -6.76
C THR A 14 1.97 -4.79 -7.03
N GLU A 15 2.74 -4.90 -8.09
CA GLU A 15 3.54 -3.77 -8.54
C GLU A 15 2.62 -2.78 -9.25
N LEU A 16 2.53 -1.58 -8.69
CA LEU A 16 1.68 -0.53 -9.21
C LEU A 16 2.48 0.46 -10.03
N THR A 17 1.94 0.81 -11.17
CA THR A 17 2.56 1.75 -12.10
C THR A 17 1.54 2.80 -12.50
N THR A 18 1.99 3.84 -13.19
CA THR A 18 1.10 4.86 -13.74
C THR A 18 -0.03 4.24 -14.57
N LYS A 19 0.24 3.11 -15.22
CA LYS A 19 -0.73 2.47 -16.11
C LYS A 19 -1.86 1.74 -15.39
N ASN A 20 -1.56 1.10 -14.25
CA ASN A 20 -2.55 0.25 -13.58
C ASN A 20 -3.06 0.81 -12.26
N PHE A 21 -2.51 1.90 -11.77
CA PHE A 21 -2.76 2.38 -10.42
C PHE A 21 -4.24 2.63 -10.13
N GLU A 22 -4.90 3.40 -10.98
CA GLU A 22 -6.31 3.75 -10.73
C GLU A 22 -7.23 2.54 -10.70
N GLU A 23 -7.01 1.61 -11.61
CA GLU A 23 -7.80 0.39 -11.67
C GLU A 23 -7.57 -0.48 -10.43
N GLU A 24 -6.30 -0.55 -9.98
CA GLU A 24 -5.93 -1.44 -8.89
C GLU A 24 -6.37 -0.93 -7.52
N ILE A 25 -6.51 0.38 -7.33
CA ILE A 25 -6.90 0.93 -6.03
C ILE A 25 -8.39 1.23 -5.91
N LYS A 26 -9.18 1.05 -6.96
CA LYS A 26 -10.53 1.61 -7.02
C LYS A 26 -11.56 0.94 -6.10
N GLU A 27 -11.33 -0.30 -5.68
CA GLU A 27 -12.27 -1.04 -4.86
C GLU A 27 -11.67 -1.59 -3.59
N GLY A 28 -12.40 -1.46 -2.49
CA GLY A 28 -12.00 -2.03 -1.21
C GLY A 28 -10.84 -1.29 -0.58
N ILE A 29 -10.23 -1.94 0.41
CA ILE A 29 -9.07 -1.38 1.08
C ILE A 29 -7.80 -1.82 0.34
N VAL A 30 -7.00 -0.84 -0.04
CA VAL A 30 -5.72 -1.07 -0.73
C VAL A 30 -4.65 -0.30 0.02
N VAL A 31 -3.61 -0.99 0.43
CA VAL A 31 -2.47 -0.39 1.14
C VAL A 31 -1.30 -0.33 0.19
N VAL A 32 -0.76 0.86 -0.01
CA VAL A 32 0.30 1.07 -1.00
C VAL A 32 1.55 1.62 -0.33
N GLU A 33 2.65 0.92 -0.53
CA GLU A 33 3.96 1.41 -0.10
C GLU A 33 4.65 2.09 -1.29
N TYR A 34 4.98 3.37 -1.12
CA TYR A 34 5.76 4.12 -2.11
C TYR A 34 7.21 4.04 -1.66
N TRP A 35 8.06 3.52 -2.55
CA TRP A 35 9.47 3.30 -2.24
C TRP A 35 10.35 3.77 -3.40
N ALA A 36 11.65 3.77 -3.20
CA ALA A 36 12.63 4.13 -4.25
C ALA A 36 13.72 3.08 -4.27
N HIS A 37 14.20 2.73 -5.45
CA HIS A 37 15.21 1.66 -5.58
C HIS A 37 16.54 2.04 -4.90
N TRP A 38 16.80 3.31 -4.68
CA TRP A 38 17.99 3.73 -3.93
C TRP A 38 17.82 3.59 -2.41
N ASN A 39 16.63 3.23 -1.93
CA ASN A 39 16.31 3.10 -0.51
C ASN A 39 15.75 1.71 -0.17
N THR A 40 16.21 0.66 -0.84
CA THR A 40 15.70 -0.70 -0.68
C THR A 40 15.89 -1.26 0.72
N GLU A 41 16.92 -0.81 1.45
CA GLU A 41 17.17 -1.27 2.82
C GLU A 41 16.00 -0.96 3.76
N TYR A 42 15.24 0.07 3.46
CA TYR A 42 14.19 0.56 4.35
C TYR A 42 12.78 0.27 3.83
N ILE A 43 12.65 -0.65 2.87
CA ILE A 43 11.34 -1.16 2.50
C ILE A 43 10.70 -1.79 3.74
N VAL A 44 9.42 -1.54 3.95
CA VAL A 44 8.71 -2.05 5.13
C VAL A 44 8.58 -3.57 5.01
N LYS A 45 9.35 -4.28 5.84
CA LYS A 45 9.53 -5.74 5.69
C LYS A 45 8.28 -6.54 5.99
N ASP A 46 7.49 -6.11 6.97
CA ASP A 46 6.30 -6.84 7.38
C ASP A 46 5.06 -6.48 6.56
N PHE A 47 5.24 -5.69 5.53
CA PHE A 47 4.14 -5.25 4.68
C PHE A 47 3.42 -6.43 4.02
N ILE A 48 4.19 -7.39 3.53
CA ILE A 48 3.70 -8.53 2.76
C ILE A 48 2.76 -9.45 3.55
N VAL A 49 2.81 -9.43 4.88
CA VAL A 49 1.99 -10.31 5.71
C VAL A 49 0.66 -9.69 6.15
N LEU A 50 0.37 -8.48 5.74
CA LEU A 50 -0.89 -7.83 6.07
C LEU A 50 -2.07 -8.56 5.42
N LYS A 51 -3.19 -8.56 6.13
CA LYS A 51 -4.39 -9.30 5.72
C LYS A 51 -5.58 -8.37 5.55
N ASN A 52 -6.57 -8.84 4.81
CA ASN A 52 -7.87 -8.16 4.62
C ASN A 52 -7.75 -6.86 3.83
N ALA A 53 -6.70 -6.72 3.05
CA ALA A 53 -6.51 -5.59 2.16
C ALA A 53 -5.67 -6.05 0.97
N LYS A 54 -5.84 -5.39 -0.14
CA LYS A 54 -4.95 -5.57 -1.28
C LYS A 54 -3.68 -4.79 -1.00
N LEU A 55 -2.53 -5.34 -1.38
CA LEU A 55 -1.24 -4.72 -1.13
C LEU A 55 -0.57 -4.35 -2.43
N GLY A 56 -0.04 -3.14 -2.51
CA GLY A 56 0.68 -2.68 -3.69
C GLY A 56 1.94 -1.91 -3.33
N ARG A 57 2.85 -1.85 -4.26
CA ARG A 57 4.07 -1.04 -4.15
C ARG A 57 4.27 -0.21 -5.40
N VAL A 58 4.71 1.02 -5.20
CA VAL A 58 5.05 1.95 -6.27
C VAL A 58 6.51 2.32 -6.13
N ASN A 59 7.31 2.04 -7.16
CA ASN A 59 8.66 2.56 -7.24
C ASN A 59 8.57 3.97 -7.82
N ILE A 60 8.78 5.00 -7.00
CA ILE A 60 8.61 6.38 -7.43
C ILE A 60 9.62 6.80 -8.50
N CYS A 61 10.75 6.11 -8.57
CA CYS A 61 11.77 6.43 -9.57
C CYS A 61 11.27 6.15 -11.00
N ASP A 62 10.39 5.17 -11.14
CA ASP A 62 9.83 4.79 -12.43
C ASP A 62 8.42 5.33 -12.66
N ASN A 63 7.84 6.00 -11.65
CA ASN A 63 6.46 6.45 -11.69
C ASN A 63 6.35 7.85 -11.07
N ILE A 64 7.05 8.80 -11.65
CA ILE A 64 7.12 10.18 -11.16
C ILE A 64 5.73 10.82 -11.11
N ASP A 65 4.87 10.52 -12.07
CA ASP A 65 3.50 11.05 -12.08
C ASP A 65 2.75 10.69 -10.80
N LEU A 66 2.92 9.45 -10.32
CA LEU A 66 2.26 9.02 -9.09
C LEU A 66 2.86 9.69 -7.86
N GLN A 67 4.17 9.91 -7.88
CA GLN A 67 4.84 10.65 -6.81
C GLN A 67 4.24 12.05 -6.68
N ILE A 68 4.08 12.73 -7.80
CA ILE A 68 3.56 14.10 -7.82
C ILE A 68 2.09 14.11 -7.43
N ARG A 69 1.30 13.22 -8.03
CA ARG A 69 -0.15 13.15 -7.79
C ARG A 69 -0.47 12.90 -6.33
N ASP A 70 0.25 11.99 -5.69
CA ASP A 70 -0.03 11.58 -4.33
C ASP A 70 0.81 12.32 -3.30
N TYR A 71 1.56 13.34 -3.72
CA TYR A 71 2.38 14.18 -2.83
C TYR A 71 3.33 13.35 -1.98
N ILE A 72 4.11 12.47 -2.63
CA ILE A 72 5.09 11.65 -1.92
C ILE A 72 6.36 12.48 -1.75
N LEU A 73 6.57 12.96 -0.55
CA LEU A 73 7.71 13.83 -0.20
C LEU A 73 8.89 13.06 0.37
N VAL A 74 8.63 11.91 0.96
CA VAL A 74 9.64 11.04 1.58
C VAL A 74 9.32 9.59 1.25
N VAL A 75 10.33 8.74 1.32
CA VAL A 75 10.16 7.30 1.15
C VAL A 75 10.81 6.56 2.31
N PRO A 76 10.22 5.44 2.77
CA PRO A 76 8.92 4.95 2.32
C PRO A 76 7.76 5.78 2.85
N THR A 77 6.67 5.82 2.11
CA THR A 77 5.38 6.34 2.55
C THR A 77 4.36 5.24 2.31
N ILE A 78 3.51 4.97 3.29
CA ILE A 78 2.41 4.03 3.13
C ILE A 78 1.11 4.82 3.12
N ILE A 79 0.31 4.63 2.07
CA ILE A 79 -1.02 5.22 1.98
C ILE A 79 -2.06 4.12 2.00
N PHE A 80 -3.08 4.31 2.82
CA PHE A 80 -4.25 3.43 2.90
C PHE A 80 -5.38 4.07 2.13
N PHE A 81 -5.85 3.34 1.10
CA PHE A 81 -6.97 3.78 0.27
C PHE A 81 -8.20 2.94 0.58
N GLU A 82 -9.36 3.55 0.44
CA GLU A 82 -10.62 2.84 0.43
C GLU A 82 -11.44 3.33 -0.75
N ASN A 83 -11.77 2.43 -1.65
CA ASN A 83 -12.52 2.75 -2.87
C ASN A 83 -11.89 3.93 -3.63
N GLY A 84 -10.58 3.90 -3.74
CA GLY A 84 -9.80 4.88 -4.48
C GLY A 84 -9.47 6.16 -3.74
N LYS A 85 -9.89 6.29 -2.48
CA LYS A 85 -9.65 7.51 -1.69
C LYS A 85 -8.73 7.24 -0.52
N GLU A 86 -7.74 8.08 -0.35
CA GLU A 86 -6.84 8.01 0.79
C GLU A 86 -7.58 8.28 2.09
N TYR A 87 -7.38 7.44 3.11
CA TYR A 87 -7.95 7.69 4.42
C TYR A 87 -6.89 7.72 5.53
N LYS A 88 -5.68 7.28 5.26
CA LYS A 88 -4.59 7.30 6.24
C LYS A 88 -3.26 7.25 5.51
N ARG A 89 -2.26 7.92 6.08
CA ARG A 89 -0.91 7.96 5.51
C ARG A 89 0.12 7.90 6.63
N LEU A 90 1.17 7.12 6.42
CA LEU A 90 2.33 7.07 7.30
C LEU A 90 3.55 7.44 6.48
N GLU A 91 4.33 8.40 6.97
CA GLU A 91 5.48 8.92 6.26
C GLU A 91 6.77 8.66 7.02
N ALA A 92 7.82 8.33 6.30
CA ALA A 92 9.14 8.06 6.87
C ALA A 92 9.73 9.30 7.54
N ASP A 93 10.56 9.05 8.54
CA ASP A 93 11.42 10.02 9.16
C ASP A 93 12.86 9.62 8.85
N PHE A 94 13.64 10.49 8.26
CA PHE A 94 15.01 10.19 7.83
C PHE A 94 15.10 8.89 7.02
N PHE A 95 14.22 8.74 6.01
CA PHE A 95 14.20 7.62 5.08
C PHE A 95 13.87 6.25 5.71
N GLU A 96 13.40 6.25 6.94
CA GLU A 96 12.96 5.03 7.60
C GLU A 96 11.55 5.23 8.16
N LEU A 97 10.64 4.31 7.85
CA LEU A 97 9.30 4.31 8.42
C LEU A 97 9.27 3.37 9.61
N LYS A 98 9.22 3.95 10.80
CA LYS A 98 9.17 3.20 12.04
C LYS A 98 7.72 2.82 12.34
N THR A 99 7.35 1.64 11.91
CA THR A 99 6.02 1.10 12.15
C THR A 99 6.15 -0.40 12.39
N THR A 100 5.07 -1.01 12.86
CA THR A 100 5.03 -2.44 13.10
C THR A 100 3.89 -3.04 12.28
N LYS A 101 3.98 -4.35 12.06
CA LYS A 101 2.91 -5.11 11.40
C LYS A 101 1.59 -4.90 12.15
N GLU A 102 1.63 -4.89 13.48
CA GLU A 102 0.46 -4.73 14.32
C GLU A 102 -0.19 -3.36 14.13
N GLU A 103 0.61 -2.31 14.01
CA GLU A 103 0.08 -0.98 13.75
C GLU A 103 -0.58 -0.89 12.38
N LEU A 104 0.07 -1.45 11.36
CA LEU A 104 -0.46 -1.44 10.00
C LEU A 104 -1.76 -2.24 9.92
N GLN A 105 -1.76 -3.44 10.52
CA GLN A 105 -2.94 -4.28 10.52
C GLN A 105 -4.10 -3.62 11.27
N LYS A 106 -3.80 -2.93 12.37
CA LYS A 106 -4.83 -2.23 13.14
C LYS A 106 -5.51 -1.15 12.31
N ILE A 107 -4.76 -0.41 11.49
CA ILE A 107 -5.34 0.62 10.63
C ILE A 107 -6.35 0.00 9.66
N ILE A 108 -6.01 -1.15 9.08
CA ILE A 108 -6.91 -1.88 8.19
C ILE A 108 -8.14 -2.36 8.94
N ASP A 109 -7.94 -3.01 10.09
CA ASP A 109 -9.02 -3.64 10.85
C ASP A 109 -9.97 -2.59 11.43
N ASP A 110 -9.47 -1.48 11.90
CA ASP A 110 -10.31 -0.39 12.42
C ASP A 110 -11.23 0.14 11.33
N ARG A 111 -10.72 0.26 10.09
CA ARG A 111 -11.52 0.74 8.97
C ARG A 111 -12.61 -0.25 8.60
N LEU A 112 -12.31 -1.53 8.64
CA LEU A 112 -13.29 -2.59 8.37
C LEU A 112 -14.39 -2.59 9.41
N MET A 113 -14.06 -2.37 10.69
CA MET A 113 -15.05 -2.27 11.76
C MET A 113 -15.99 -1.09 11.56
N ILE A 114 -15.46 0.06 11.19
CA ILE A 114 -16.28 1.24 10.89
C ILE A 114 -17.29 0.93 9.78
N ASN A 115 -16.84 0.22 8.74
CA ASN A 115 -17.70 -0.12 7.62
C ASN A 115 -18.80 -1.10 8.01
N GLN A 116 -18.53 -2.00 8.95
CA GLN A 116 -19.54 -2.94 9.44
C GLN A 116 -20.62 -2.28 10.28
N GLU A 117 -20.32 -1.16 10.91
CA GLU A 117 -21.28 -0.42 11.74
C GLU A 117 -22.26 0.41 10.92
N LYS A 118 -21.98 0.56 9.64
CA LYS A 118 -22.87 1.27 8.73
C LYS A 118 -23.91 0.31 8.18
#